data_7c644ebb2015b09c66c621f8932ed5e0
#
_entry.id   7c644ebb2015b09c66c621f8932ed5e0
#
_cell.length_a   1.000
_cell.length_b   1.000
_cell.length_c   1.000
_cell.angle_alpha   90.00
_cell.angle_beta   90.00
_cell.angle_gamma   90.00
#
_symmetry.space_group_name_H-M   'P 1'
#
loop_
_entity.id
_entity.type
_entity.pdbx_description
1 polymer ?
#
loop_
_entity_poly.entity_id
_entity_poly.type
_entity_poly.pdbx_seq_one_letter_code
_entity_poly.pdbx_strand_id
1 'polypeptide(L)'
;GIGYEPSISITSNGNMFITAHKDLRWGGEDSPIPIILDPDDPGPWWACTDGRETTWDYWASWFWASYDNGTTWGHGENFGPTPGNMLFANYLAGGSECLGDEGDISVDAMDTVYYLDTTLEDNWWHTLVDHGTEYSTGVCQRMNTMAADDRPWVAAQGDGIIHYLGNSGASPPECTGDSGRYWYYHSEDGGNTFSQCYAVPGGWSTISSQRHGSYVYIAQENADTQSGTVTVRISDEYGRGTGFGDGTWGAPIDVGPREGNCPEGYPVVNNNEGGTVAVVWADCPNGSTGPWEIRFAISYDYGTNWSTWNVSHINGIQMYPFVSISDEDLVSLAFYGLDFDDGGLDGDYVEGEEWFLYAGALQTPVEGDSWDFKIADPEPLHVVTAYEEQSGDVHALHDFFETVLSPDGTWFGIAYQQNL
;
A
#
# COMPACT_ATOMS: atom_id res chain seq x y z
N GLY A 1 11.75 15.76 -2.96
CA GLY A 1 10.31 15.73 -3.27
C GLY A 1 9.60 15.11 -2.10
N ILE A 2 8.43 15.60 -1.79
CA ILE A 2 7.56 14.99 -0.80
C ILE A 2 6.69 14.02 -1.58
N GLY A 3 6.69 12.75 -1.21
CA GLY A 3 5.80 11.72 -1.76
C GLY A 3 4.88 11.25 -0.65
N TYR A 4 3.63 10.93 -0.99
CA TYR A 4 2.61 10.41 -0.08
C TYR A 4 2.29 8.97 -0.44
N GLU A 5 1.82 8.18 0.53
CA GLU A 5 1.35 6.81 0.33
C GLU A 5 2.37 5.97 -0.46
N PRO A 6 3.58 5.83 0.05
CA PRO A 6 4.64 5.15 -0.68
C PRO A 6 4.46 3.63 -0.65
N SER A 7 4.67 3.00 -1.80
CA SER A 7 4.84 1.55 -1.92
C SER A 7 6.30 1.19 -2.18
N ILE A 8 6.74 0.02 -1.72
CA ILE A 8 8.12 -0.47 -1.85
C ILE A 8 8.17 -1.95 -2.22
N SER A 9 9.05 -2.30 -3.16
CA SER A 9 9.31 -3.69 -3.51
C SER A 9 10.80 -3.97 -3.74
N ILE A 10 11.18 -5.26 -3.69
CA ILE A 10 12.57 -5.70 -3.80
C ILE A 10 12.69 -6.94 -4.68
N THR A 11 13.70 -6.97 -5.55
CA THR A 11 14.07 -8.13 -6.36
C THR A 11 14.98 -9.10 -5.58
N SER A 12 15.15 -10.31 -6.07
CA SER A 12 15.97 -11.34 -5.42
C SER A 12 17.45 -10.95 -5.28
N ASN A 13 17.94 -10.07 -6.14
CA ASN A 13 19.32 -9.56 -6.08
C ASN A 13 19.47 -8.29 -5.23
N GLY A 14 18.39 -7.81 -4.56
CA GLY A 14 18.42 -6.68 -3.66
C GLY A 14 18.18 -5.31 -4.32
N ASN A 15 17.81 -5.24 -5.60
CA ASN A 15 17.37 -3.99 -6.19
C ASN A 15 16.02 -3.59 -5.58
N MET A 16 15.91 -2.34 -5.18
CA MET A 16 14.75 -1.79 -4.48
C MET A 16 14.07 -0.71 -5.31
N PHE A 17 12.76 -0.67 -5.22
CA PHE A 17 11.93 0.29 -5.95
C PHE A 17 10.90 0.88 -4.99
N ILE A 18 10.74 2.20 -5.05
CA ILE A 18 9.74 2.95 -4.28
C ILE A 18 8.93 3.78 -5.25
N THR A 19 7.62 3.76 -5.07
CA THR A 19 6.71 4.71 -5.68
C THR A 19 5.99 5.51 -4.60
N ALA A 20 5.52 6.70 -4.94
CA ALA A 20 4.70 7.52 -4.06
C ALA A 20 3.94 8.56 -4.85
N HIS A 21 2.81 9.03 -4.31
CA HIS A 21 2.11 10.18 -4.83
C HIS A 21 3.03 11.37 -4.98
N LYS A 22 2.85 12.13 -6.03
CA LYS A 22 3.54 13.38 -6.27
C LYS A 22 2.73 14.52 -5.67
N ASP A 23 3.12 14.95 -4.46
CA ASP A 23 2.77 16.21 -3.80
C ASP A 23 1.37 16.79 -4.15
N LEU A 24 0.32 16.15 -3.67
CA LEU A 24 -1.01 16.76 -3.60
C LEU A 24 -0.97 17.80 -2.47
N ARG A 25 -0.62 19.03 -2.79
CA ARG A 25 -0.75 20.11 -1.83
C ARG A 25 -2.22 20.45 -1.65
N TRP A 26 -2.85 19.89 -0.65
CA TRP A 26 -4.10 20.42 -0.14
C TRP A 26 -3.83 21.87 0.32
N GLY A 27 -4.51 22.83 -0.33
CA GLY A 27 -4.35 24.23 -0.01
C GLY A 27 -4.94 24.59 1.35
N GLY A 28 -4.19 24.31 2.40
CA GLY A 28 -4.39 24.94 3.69
C GLY A 28 -3.90 26.39 3.67
N GLU A 29 -4.43 27.25 4.53
CA GLU A 29 -4.02 28.66 4.66
C GLU A 29 -2.54 28.84 4.97
N ASP A 30 -1.83 27.79 5.38
CA ASP A 30 -0.41 27.76 5.73
C ASP A 30 0.49 27.18 4.64
N SER A 31 -0.04 26.83 3.47
CA SER A 31 0.79 26.43 2.33
C SER A 31 1.66 27.60 1.89
N PRO A 32 3.01 27.48 1.91
CA PRO A 32 3.90 28.56 1.50
C PRO A 32 3.79 28.90 0.00
N ILE A 33 3.01 28.13 -0.75
CA ILE A 33 2.72 28.38 -2.16
C ILE A 33 1.20 28.52 -2.29
N PRO A 34 0.68 29.72 -2.61
CA PRO A 34 -0.74 29.86 -2.84
C PRO A 34 -1.15 29.01 -4.04
N ILE A 35 -2.15 28.14 -3.82
CA ILE A 35 -2.85 27.49 -4.94
C ILE A 35 -3.61 28.61 -5.65
N ILE A 36 -3.11 29.03 -6.78
CA ILE A 36 -3.87 29.90 -7.68
C ILE A 36 -4.83 28.98 -8.43
N LEU A 37 -6.00 28.79 -7.87
CA LEU A 37 -7.12 28.27 -8.63
C LEU A 37 -7.41 29.30 -9.73
N ASP A 38 -7.20 28.96 -10.98
CA ASP A 38 -7.69 29.77 -12.08
C ASP A 38 -9.21 29.70 -12.07
N PRO A 39 -9.91 30.80 -11.75
CA PRO A 39 -11.36 30.78 -11.67
C PRO A 39 -12.03 30.54 -13.02
N ASP A 40 -11.27 30.63 -14.12
CA ASP A 40 -11.76 30.44 -15.48
C ASP A 40 -11.45 29.03 -16.04
N ASP A 41 -10.64 28.23 -15.31
CA ASP A 41 -10.42 26.82 -15.62
C ASP A 41 -11.02 25.95 -14.50
N PRO A 42 -12.24 25.42 -14.70
CA PRO A 42 -12.84 24.46 -13.79
C PRO A 42 -12.23 23.06 -13.96
N GLY A 43 -10.97 22.98 -14.37
CA GLY A 43 -10.22 21.74 -14.37
C GLY A 43 -10.36 21.01 -13.04
N PRO A 44 -10.14 19.71 -13.02
CA PRO A 44 -10.33 18.94 -11.82
C PRO A 44 -9.53 19.58 -10.68
N TRP A 45 -10.17 19.75 -9.53
CA TRP A 45 -9.65 20.44 -8.34
C TRP A 45 -8.33 19.84 -7.78
N TRP A 46 -7.90 18.70 -8.29
CA TRP A 46 -6.62 18.05 -8.06
C TRP A 46 -5.49 18.48 -9.02
N ALA A 47 -5.76 19.33 -10.01
CA ALA A 47 -4.71 19.87 -10.85
C ALA A 47 -3.90 20.91 -10.07
N CYS A 48 -2.83 20.49 -9.45
CA CYS A 48 -1.87 21.39 -8.83
C CYS A 48 -1.13 22.18 -9.89
N THR A 49 -1.53 23.42 -10.12
CA THR A 49 -0.76 24.36 -10.93
C THR A 49 0.18 25.13 -10.01
N ASP A 50 1.46 24.82 -9.99
CA ASP A 50 2.48 25.60 -9.28
C ASP A 50 2.92 26.86 -10.06
N GLY A 51 2.18 27.24 -11.10
CA GLY A 51 2.49 28.40 -11.93
C GLY A 51 3.70 28.23 -12.84
N ARG A 52 4.23 27.02 -12.99
CA ARG A 52 5.28 26.74 -13.98
C ARG A 52 4.61 26.26 -15.27
N GLU A 53 4.79 27.00 -16.35
CA GLU A 53 4.18 26.76 -17.66
C GLU A 53 4.63 25.47 -18.37
N THR A 54 5.32 24.56 -17.75
CA THR A 54 5.74 23.29 -18.32
C THR A 54 4.95 22.15 -17.70
N THR A 55 3.84 22.01 -18.11
CA THR A 55 2.62 21.24 -17.93
C THR A 55 2.73 19.73 -17.76
N TRP A 56 3.86 19.09 -17.84
CA TRP A 56 3.94 17.63 -17.98
C TRP A 56 4.55 16.91 -16.76
N ASP A 57 5.10 17.66 -15.81
CA ASP A 57 5.72 17.08 -14.60
C ASP A 57 4.71 16.77 -13.47
N TYR A 58 3.42 17.02 -13.67
CA TYR A 58 2.43 17.10 -12.60
C TYR A 58 1.62 15.81 -12.38
N TRP A 59 1.65 14.88 -13.30
CA TRP A 59 0.70 13.77 -13.34
C TRP A 59 1.32 12.38 -13.14
N ALA A 60 2.62 12.26 -12.96
CA ALA A 60 3.25 10.97 -12.72
C ALA A 60 3.65 10.86 -11.27
N SER A 61 3.38 9.71 -10.64
CA SER A 61 3.91 9.39 -9.32
C SER A 61 5.43 9.49 -9.28
N TRP A 62 5.98 9.75 -8.12
CA TRP A 62 7.41 9.61 -7.91
C TRP A 62 7.81 8.14 -8.01
N PHE A 63 8.96 7.89 -8.63
CA PHE A 63 9.55 6.57 -8.70
C PHE A 63 11.06 6.66 -8.43
N TRP A 64 11.52 5.90 -7.46
CA TRP A 64 12.93 5.79 -7.10
C TRP A 64 13.39 4.34 -7.22
N ALA A 65 14.66 4.16 -7.59
CA ALA A 65 15.31 2.86 -7.58
C ALA A 65 16.65 2.91 -6.88
N SER A 66 16.99 1.83 -6.22
CA SER A 66 18.31 1.55 -5.69
C SER A 66 18.81 0.22 -6.26
N TYR A 67 20.05 0.20 -6.73
CA TYR A 67 20.72 -0.98 -7.26
C TYR A 67 21.90 -1.43 -6.37
N ASP A 68 21.94 -0.96 -5.14
CA ASP A 68 22.98 -1.23 -4.16
C ASP A 68 22.42 -1.46 -2.74
N ASN A 69 21.31 -2.19 -2.68
CA ASN A 69 20.60 -2.53 -1.43
C ASN A 69 20.21 -1.30 -0.60
N GLY A 70 19.65 -0.28 -1.23
CA GLY A 70 19.17 0.91 -0.55
C GLY A 70 20.24 1.92 -0.13
N THR A 71 21.51 1.70 -0.49
CA THR A 71 22.60 2.61 -0.11
C THR A 71 22.54 3.93 -0.87
N THR A 72 22.23 3.86 -2.16
CA THR A 72 22.02 5.06 -2.98
C THR A 72 20.72 4.93 -3.78
N TRP A 73 20.05 6.06 -3.96
CA TRP A 73 18.76 6.12 -4.64
C TRP A 73 18.84 7.06 -5.84
N GLY A 74 18.35 6.60 -6.98
CA GLY A 74 18.21 7.39 -8.18
C GLY A 74 16.74 7.72 -8.44
N HIS A 75 16.49 8.94 -8.87
CA HIS A 75 15.19 9.35 -9.38
C HIS A 75 15.38 10.29 -10.57
N GLY A 76 14.41 10.36 -11.46
CA GLY A 76 14.48 11.26 -12.61
C GLY A 76 15.59 10.89 -13.59
N GLU A 77 16.41 11.87 -13.97
CA GLU A 77 17.48 11.69 -14.95
C GLU A 77 18.58 10.71 -14.53
N ASN A 78 18.65 10.36 -13.26
CA ASN A 78 19.65 9.47 -12.68
C ASN A 78 19.08 8.08 -12.35
N PHE A 79 17.94 7.74 -12.90
CA PHE A 79 17.31 6.45 -12.67
C PHE A 79 18.02 5.34 -13.46
N GLY A 80 18.41 4.27 -12.76
CA GLY A 80 19.00 3.07 -13.34
C GLY A 80 20.54 3.03 -13.36
N PRO A 81 21.10 1.86 -13.59
CA PRO A 81 22.56 1.68 -13.75
C PRO A 81 23.11 2.35 -15.01
N THR A 82 22.25 2.70 -15.94
CA THR A 82 22.56 3.52 -17.12
C THR A 82 22.04 4.93 -16.92
N PRO A 83 22.83 5.98 -17.20
CA PRO A 83 22.35 7.35 -17.16
C PRO A 83 21.16 7.52 -18.09
N GLY A 84 20.03 7.88 -17.54
CA GLY A 84 18.80 8.11 -18.28
C GLY A 84 17.59 7.68 -17.45
N ASN A 85 16.62 8.54 -17.39
CA ASN A 85 15.36 8.28 -16.71
C ASN A 85 14.53 7.29 -17.53
N MET A 86 14.37 6.06 -17.08
CA MET A 86 13.61 5.09 -17.86
C MET A 86 12.12 5.40 -17.89
N LEU A 87 11.53 5.82 -16.79
CA LEU A 87 10.14 6.22 -16.75
C LEU A 87 9.91 7.55 -17.48
N PHE A 88 10.73 8.56 -17.21
CA PHE A 88 10.61 9.86 -17.86
C PHE A 88 11.08 9.88 -19.33
N ALA A 89 12.08 9.09 -19.73
CA ALA A 89 12.50 9.06 -21.12
C ALA A 89 11.42 8.50 -22.04
N ASN A 90 10.64 7.52 -21.59
CA ASN A 90 9.51 7.00 -22.35
C ASN A 90 8.31 7.94 -22.33
N TYR A 91 8.13 8.67 -21.28
CA TYR A 91 7.17 9.75 -21.15
C TYR A 91 7.46 10.91 -22.13
N LEU A 92 8.72 11.32 -22.25
CA LEU A 92 9.14 12.36 -23.19
C LEU A 92 9.21 11.88 -24.64
N ALA A 93 9.38 10.57 -24.89
CA ALA A 93 9.55 10.03 -26.24
C ALA A 93 8.26 9.86 -27.05
N GLY A 94 7.10 10.20 -26.52
CA GLY A 94 5.88 10.21 -27.31
C GLY A 94 4.58 9.86 -26.64
N GLY A 95 4.57 9.71 -25.33
CA GLY A 95 3.35 9.36 -24.61
C GLY A 95 2.95 10.43 -23.61
N SER A 96 2.14 11.39 -24.05
CA SER A 96 1.39 12.28 -23.14
C SER A 96 0.33 11.52 -22.30
N GLU A 97 0.47 10.20 -22.18
CA GLU A 97 -0.63 9.34 -21.75
C GLU A 97 -0.31 8.46 -20.54
N CYS A 98 0.94 8.45 -20.03
CA CYS A 98 1.31 7.67 -18.86
C CYS A 98 1.24 8.53 -17.60
N LEU A 99 0.05 8.80 -17.19
CA LEU A 99 -0.21 9.73 -16.08
C LEU A 99 -0.75 8.94 -14.89
N GLY A 100 -0.20 9.19 -13.72
CA GLY A 100 -0.70 8.64 -12.48
C GLY A 100 -0.46 9.58 -11.32
N ASP A 101 -1.10 9.30 -10.23
CA ASP A 101 -1.03 10.07 -9.01
C ASP A 101 -0.79 9.15 -7.81
N GLU A 102 -1.33 7.95 -7.86
CA GLU A 102 -1.21 6.93 -6.83
C GLU A 102 -0.82 5.61 -7.47
N GLY A 103 0.04 4.84 -6.82
CA GLY A 103 0.47 3.60 -7.41
C GLY A 103 0.95 2.57 -6.41
N ASP A 104 1.01 1.33 -6.88
CA ASP A 104 1.55 0.21 -6.15
C ASP A 104 2.55 -0.57 -6.99
N ILE A 105 3.49 -1.25 -6.33
CA ILE A 105 4.61 -1.91 -6.98
C ILE A 105 4.80 -3.33 -6.46
N SER A 106 5.00 -4.29 -7.38
CA SER A 106 5.23 -5.69 -7.03
C SER A 106 6.29 -6.33 -7.92
N VAL A 107 6.88 -7.44 -7.46
CA VAL A 107 7.93 -8.17 -8.17
C VAL A 107 7.57 -9.64 -8.26
N ASP A 108 7.62 -10.23 -9.47
CA ASP A 108 7.35 -11.64 -9.72
C ASP A 108 8.56 -12.57 -9.49
N ALA A 109 8.39 -13.87 -9.74
CA ALA A 109 9.43 -14.88 -9.57
C ALA A 109 10.62 -14.74 -10.52
N MET A 110 10.47 -14.00 -11.61
CA MET A 110 11.52 -13.74 -12.60
C MET A 110 12.21 -12.39 -12.34
N ASP A 111 11.95 -11.76 -11.20
CA ASP A 111 12.40 -10.41 -10.85
C ASP A 111 11.94 -9.33 -11.85
N THR A 112 10.82 -9.57 -12.49
CA THR A 112 10.13 -8.54 -13.25
C THR A 112 9.38 -7.63 -12.29
N VAL A 113 9.61 -6.34 -12.39
CA VAL A 113 8.98 -5.31 -11.56
C VAL A 113 7.76 -4.78 -12.29
N TYR A 114 6.64 -4.80 -11.61
CA TYR A 114 5.37 -4.28 -12.10
C TYR A 114 4.96 -3.08 -11.26
N TYR A 115 4.64 -2.01 -11.93
CA TYR A 115 4.23 -0.78 -11.32
C TYR A 115 2.90 -0.33 -11.94
N LEU A 116 1.92 -0.16 -11.08
CA LEU A 116 0.64 0.43 -11.40
C LEU A 116 0.65 1.91 -11.01
N ASP A 117 0.13 2.76 -11.87
CA ASP A 117 -0.03 4.18 -11.65
C ASP A 117 -1.47 4.59 -12.02
N THR A 118 -2.23 5.16 -11.12
CA THR A 118 -3.63 5.53 -11.34
C THR A 118 -3.84 7.03 -11.29
N THR A 119 -4.77 7.54 -12.11
CA THR A 119 -5.21 8.94 -12.11
C THR A 119 -6.59 9.12 -11.47
N LEU A 120 -7.13 8.14 -10.76
CA LEU A 120 -8.53 8.04 -10.37
C LEU A 120 -9.51 7.88 -11.55
N GLU A 121 -9.07 8.08 -12.78
CA GLU A 121 -9.88 7.90 -14.01
C GLU A 121 -9.35 6.77 -14.87
N ASP A 122 -8.04 6.63 -14.95
CA ASP A 122 -7.32 5.68 -15.79
C ASP A 122 -6.17 5.04 -15.01
N ASN A 123 -5.96 3.76 -15.24
CA ASN A 123 -4.84 3.01 -14.70
C ASN A 123 -3.79 2.76 -15.77
N TRP A 124 -2.54 3.00 -15.42
CA TRP A 124 -1.38 2.83 -16.28
C TRP A 124 -0.47 1.75 -15.74
N TRP A 125 0.00 0.89 -16.61
CA TRP A 125 0.80 -0.26 -16.26
C TRP A 125 2.21 -0.16 -16.83
N HIS A 126 3.19 -0.39 -15.97
CA HIS A 126 4.61 -0.35 -16.33
C HIS A 126 5.26 -1.69 -15.97
N THR A 127 6.16 -2.17 -16.83
CA THR A 127 6.87 -3.41 -16.63
C THR A 127 8.37 -3.19 -16.84
N LEU A 128 9.18 -3.52 -15.83
CA LEU A 128 10.62 -3.46 -15.88
C LEU A 128 11.18 -4.89 -15.75
N VAL A 129 11.98 -5.31 -16.70
CA VAL A 129 12.62 -6.63 -16.73
C VAL A 129 14.09 -6.56 -16.27
N ASP A 130 14.77 -7.71 -16.25
CA ASP A 130 16.17 -7.83 -15.85
C ASP A 130 16.42 -7.20 -14.46
N HIS A 131 15.68 -7.69 -13.45
CA HIS A 131 15.74 -7.18 -12.07
C HIS A 131 15.41 -5.68 -11.97
N GLY A 132 14.49 -5.20 -12.82
CA GLY A 132 14.06 -3.81 -12.85
C GLY A 132 15.05 -2.84 -13.49
N THR A 133 16.04 -3.32 -14.24
CA THR A 133 17.04 -2.47 -14.90
C THR A 133 16.66 -2.04 -16.30
N GLU A 134 15.71 -2.71 -16.93
CA GLU A 134 15.27 -2.44 -18.31
C GLU A 134 13.76 -2.35 -18.42
N TYR A 135 13.28 -1.41 -19.22
CA TYR A 135 11.87 -1.33 -19.59
C TYR A 135 11.50 -2.39 -20.63
N SER A 136 10.46 -3.18 -20.42
CA SER A 136 10.13 -4.29 -21.32
C SER A 136 9.53 -3.82 -22.65
N THR A 137 8.75 -2.74 -22.64
CA THR A 137 7.99 -2.29 -23.82
C THR A 137 8.37 -0.89 -24.32
N GLY A 138 9.17 -0.17 -23.56
CA GLY A 138 9.51 1.22 -23.88
C GLY A 138 8.35 2.22 -23.74
N VAL A 139 7.15 1.78 -23.38
CA VAL A 139 5.96 2.62 -23.16
C VAL A 139 5.10 2.00 -22.08
N CYS A 140 4.48 2.82 -21.26
CA CYS A 140 3.42 2.36 -20.36
C CYS A 140 2.19 1.91 -21.16
N GLN A 141 1.39 1.06 -20.57
CA GLN A 141 0.13 0.60 -21.16
C GLN A 141 -1.03 1.09 -20.31
N ARG A 142 -2.03 1.69 -20.97
CA ARG A 142 -3.30 1.93 -20.31
C ARG A 142 -4.00 0.61 -20.08
N MET A 143 -4.40 0.36 -18.84
CA MET A 143 -5.25 -0.79 -18.55
C MET A 143 -6.64 -0.58 -19.17
N ASN A 144 -7.17 -1.64 -19.77
CA ASN A 144 -8.47 -1.58 -20.45
C ASN A 144 -9.67 -1.82 -19.51
N THR A 145 -9.47 -1.78 -18.20
CA THR A 145 -10.35 -2.46 -17.27
C THR A 145 -11.05 -1.58 -16.24
N MET A 146 -10.48 -0.49 -15.80
CA MET A 146 -11.15 0.34 -14.79
C MET A 146 -11.00 1.83 -15.03
N ALA A 147 -12.09 2.53 -14.75
CA ALA A 147 -12.11 3.96 -14.52
C ALA A 147 -12.37 4.22 -13.03
N ALA A 148 -11.81 5.28 -12.49
CA ALA A 148 -12.03 5.77 -11.13
C ALA A 148 -11.59 4.79 -10.04
N ASP A 149 -10.30 4.65 -9.91
CA ASP A 149 -9.66 3.79 -8.93
C ASP A 149 -8.84 4.59 -7.92
N ASP A 150 -8.85 4.12 -6.69
CA ASP A 150 -8.21 4.74 -5.53
C ASP A 150 -7.61 3.60 -4.70
N ARG A 151 -6.45 3.82 -4.09
CA ARG A 151 -5.77 2.85 -3.23
C ARG A 151 -5.62 1.47 -3.90
N PRO A 152 -4.88 1.39 -5.02
CA PRO A 152 -4.65 0.16 -5.73
C PRO A 152 -3.69 -0.75 -4.97
N TRP A 153 -3.92 -2.08 -5.04
CA TRP A 153 -3.01 -3.07 -4.50
C TRP A 153 -2.64 -4.07 -5.57
N VAL A 154 -1.34 -4.33 -5.72
CA VAL A 154 -0.80 -5.24 -6.73
C VAL A 154 0.02 -6.35 -6.07
N ALA A 155 -0.21 -7.59 -6.47
CA ALA A 155 0.64 -8.71 -6.12
C ALA A 155 1.05 -9.47 -7.39
N ALA A 156 2.34 -9.78 -7.52
CA ALA A 156 2.90 -10.47 -8.67
C ALA A 156 3.47 -11.85 -8.27
N GLN A 157 3.26 -12.86 -9.12
CA GLN A 157 3.78 -14.21 -8.90
C GLN A 157 4.13 -14.92 -10.21
N GLY A 158 4.86 -16.03 -10.11
CA GLY A 158 5.22 -16.85 -11.26
C GLY A 158 6.02 -16.09 -12.31
N ASP A 159 5.64 -16.24 -13.57
CA ASP A 159 6.17 -15.53 -14.72
C ASP A 159 5.06 -14.67 -15.34
N GLY A 160 4.90 -13.47 -14.83
CA GLY A 160 3.91 -12.51 -15.33
C GLY A 160 2.47 -12.74 -14.89
N ILE A 161 2.23 -13.44 -13.79
CA ILE A 161 0.88 -13.52 -13.19
C ILE A 161 0.70 -12.34 -12.25
N ILE A 162 -0.34 -11.54 -12.49
CA ILE A 162 -0.60 -10.30 -11.75
C ILE A 162 -2.00 -10.34 -11.16
N HIS A 163 -2.09 -9.94 -9.91
CA HIS A 163 -3.32 -9.73 -9.16
C HIS A 163 -3.45 -8.27 -8.85
N TYR A 164 -4.61 -7.72 -9.09
CA TYR A 164 -4.89 -6.31 -8.88
C TYR A 164 -6.22 -6.14 -8.13
N LEU A 165 -6.18 -5.36 -7.07
CA LEU A 165 -7.35 -4.87 -6.36
C LEU A 165 -7.47 -3.36 -6.55
N GLY A 166 -8.57 -2.93 -7.16
CA GLY A 166 -8.89 -1.52 -7.31
C GLY A 166 -10.07 -1.12 -6.45
N ASN A 167 -9.95 -0.01 -5.74
CA ASN A 167 -11.03 0.56 -4.94
C ASN A 167 -11.83 1.55 -5.78
N SER A 168 -13.01 1.18 -6.22
CA SER A 168 -13.90 2.07 -6.97
C SER A 168 -15.23 2.26 -6.27
N GLY A 169 -15.61 3.52 -6.09
CA GLY A 169 -16.92 3.88 -5.54
C GLY A 169 -18.09 3.59 -6.47
N ALA A 170 -17.83 3.22 -7.72
CA ALA A 170 -18.84 2.84 -8.72
C ALA A 170 -18.58 1.41 -9.19
N SER A 171 -19.65 0.65 -9.39
CA SER A 171 -19.52 -0.68 -10.03
C SER A 171 -19.13 -0.51 -11.48
N PRO A 172 -17.93 -0.94 -11.89
CA PRO A 172 -17.56 -0.91 -13.30
C PRO A 172 -18.54 -1.78 -14.10
N PRO A 173 -19.06 -1.31 -15.24
CA PRO A 173 -20.12 -2.02 -15.98
C PRO A 173 -19.67 -3.38 -16.53
N GLU A 174 -18.38 -3.59 -16.66
CA GLU A 174 -17.76 -4.85 -17.11
C GLU A 174 -17.58 -5.88 -15.99
N CYS A 175 -17.67 -5.44 -14.73
CA CYS A 175 -17.44 -6.32 -13.58
C CYS A 175 -18.69 -7.11 -13.18
N THR A 176 -18.48 -8.28 -12.61
CA THR A 176 -19.54 -9.14 -12.11
C THR A 176 -19.59 -9.18 -10.59
N GLY A 177 -20.78 -9.37 -10.03
CA GLY A 177 -21.03 -9.46 -8.60
C GLY A 177 -21.81 -8.27 -8.06
N ASP A 178 -22.15 -8.36 -6.78
CA ASP A 178 -22.79 -7.28 -6.05
C ASP A 178 -21.76 -6.18 -5.73
N SER A 179 -22.25 -4.98 -5.44
CA SER A 179 -21.39 -3.84 -5.12
C SER A 179 -20.40 -4.19 -3.99
N GLY A 180 -19.12 -4.12 -4.29
CA GLY A 180 -18.00 -4.19 -3.33
C GLY A 180 -17.30 -2.84 -3.24
N ARG A 181 -16.39 -2.70 -2.27
CA ARG A 181 -15.50 -1.55 -2.21
C ARG A 181 -14.31 -1.77 -3.13
N TYR A 182 -13.83 -3.03 -3.27
CA TYR A 182 -12.74 -3.43 -4.14
C TYR A 182 -13.22 -4.33 -5.26
N TRP A 183 -12.50 -4.27 -6.37
CA TRP A 183 -12.68 -5.09 -7.55
C TRP A 183 -11.37 -5.82 -7.82
N TYR A 184 -11.47 -7.13 -8.01
CA TYR A 184 -10.32 -7.98 -8.30
C TYR A 184 -10.20 -8.24 -9.79
N TYR A 185 -8.97 -8.11 -10.26
CA TYR A 185 -8.55 -8.39 -11.64
C TYR A 185 -7.36 -9.32 -11.64
N HIS A 186 -7.21 -10.07 -12.71
CA HIS A 186 -6.15 -11.04 -12.87
C HIS A 186 -5.57 -10.97 -14.29
N SER A 187 -4.24 -11.04 -14.42
CA SER A 187 -3.49 -11.13 -15.67
C SER A 187 -2.58 -12.35 -15.64
N GLU A 188 -2.42 -13.02 -16.78
CA GLU A 188 -1.47 -14.12 -16.99
C GLU A 188 -0.41 -13.80 -18.05
N ASP A 189 -0.32 -12.54 -18.46
CA ASP A 189 0.54 -12.12 -19.56
C ASP A 189 1.36 -10.83 -19.24
N GLY A 190 1.72 -10.68 -17.96
CA GLY A 190 2.52 -9.55 -17.49
C GLY A 190 1.80 -8.22 -17.49
N GLY A 191 0.48 -8.23 -17.30
CA GLY A 191 -0.35 -7.02 -17.28
C GLY A 191 -0.73 -6.49 -18.66
N ASN A 192 -0.43 -7.23 -19.76
CA ASN A 192 -0.86 -6.83 -21.10
C ASN A 192 -2.38 -6.91 -21.26
N THR A 193 -3.00 -7.92 -20.65
CA THR A 193 -4.46 -8.05 -20.57
C THR A 193 -4.89 -8.49 -19.20
N PHE A 194 -6.02 -7.94 -18.72
CA PHE A 194 -6.65 -8.35 -17.48
C PHE A 194 -7.96 -9.08 -17.75
N SER A 195 -8.25 -10.07 -16.92
CA SER A 195 -9.52 -10.81 -16.95
C SER A 195 -10.71 -9.88 -16.65
N GLN A 196 -11.90 -10.41 -16.88
CA GLN A 196 -13.11 -9.79 -16.36
C GLN A 196 -13.02 -9.70 -14.83
N CYS A 197 -13.32 -8.51 -14.30
CA CYS A 197 -13.28 -8.26 -12.86
C CYS A 197 -14.52 -8.76 -12.12
N TYR A 198 -14.35 -8.93 -10.82
CA TYR A 198 -15.46 -9.21 -9.92
C TYR A 198 -15.28 -8.54 -8.55
N ALA A 199 -16.43 -8.24 -7.93
CA ALA A 199 -16.45 -7.58 -6.64
C ALA A 199 -15.81 -8.43 -5.54
N VAL A 200 -14.95 -7.84 -4.74
CA VAL A 200 -14.47 -8.41 -3.47
C VAL A 200 -15.53 -8.11 -2.41
N PRO A 201 -16.20 -9.14 -1.87
CA PRO A 201 -17.25 -8.92 -0.87
C PRO A 201 -16.60 -8.57 0.46
N GLY A 202 -16.62 -7.32 0.82
CA GLY A 202 -16.02 -6.82 2.06
C GLY A 202 -15.82 -5.31 2.03
N GLY A 203 -15.14 -4.81 3.06
CA GLY A 203 -14.69 -3.44 3.20
C GLY A 203 -13.28 -3.22 2.65
N TRP A 204 -12.46 -2.54 3.42
CA TRP A 204 -11.05 -2.33 3.10
C TRP A 204 -10.32 -3.66 2.94
N SER A 205 -9.53 -3.77 1.89
CA SER A 205 -8.88 -5.03 1.51
C SER A 205 -7.48 -4.78 0.99
N THR A 206 -6.56 -5.73 1.24
CA THR A 206 -5.25 -5.81 0.61
C THR A 206 -5.01 -7.20 0.04
N ILE A 207 -3.99 -7.35 -0.81
CA ILE A 207 -3.66 -8.61 -1.48
C ILE A 207 -2.18 -8.94 -1.33
N SER A 208 -1.88 -10.22 -1.23
CA SER A 208 -0.51 -10.74 -1.29
C SER A 208 -0.50 -12.09 -2.01
N SER A 209 0.60 -12.43 -2.65
CA SER A 209 0.79 -13.70 -3.34
C SER A 209 2.16 -14.30 -3.08
N GLN A 210 2.27 -15.63 -3.13
CA GLN A 210 3.57 -16.29 -3.14
C GLN A 210 4.27 -15.99 -4.46
N ARG A 211 5.50 -15.50 -4.41
CA ARG A 211 6.26 -15.16 -5.61
C ARG A 211 6.50 -16.38 -6.51
N HIS A 212 6.84 -17.54 -5.93
CA HIS A 212 7.13 -18.79 -6.65
C HIS A 212 6.03 -19.86 -6.50
N GLY A 213 5.13 -19.71 -5.54
CA GLY A 213 4.04 -20.65 -5.28
C GLY A 213 2.76 -20.31 -6.04
N SER A 214 1.66 -20.97 -5.67
CA SER A 214 0.33 -20.78 -6.28
C SER A 214 -0.66 -20.04 -5.39
N TYR A 215 -0.29 -19.77 -4.15
CA TYR A 215 -1.21 -19.17 -3.18
C TYR A 215 -1.33 -17.66 -3.37
N VAL A 216 -2.58 -17.19 -3.27
CA VAL A 216 -2.95 -15.77 -3.25
C VAL A 216 -3.88 -15.54 -2.07
N TYR A 217 -3.67 -14.45 -1.36
CA TYR A 217 -4.40 -14.10 -0.15
C TYR A 217 -5.01 -12.70 -0.30
N ILE A 218 -6.28 -12.58 0.05
CA ILE A 218 -6.96 -11.28 0.19
C ILE A 218 -7.40 -11.15 1.64
N ALA A 219 -6.82 -10.20 2.37
CA ALA A 219 -7.33 -9.80 3.67
C ALA A 219 -8.39 -8.72 3.48
N GLN A 220 -9.47 -8.80 4.24
CA GLN A 220 -10.60 -7.89 4.10
C GLN A 220 -11.31 -7.66 5.43
N GLU A 221 -11.87 -6.47 5.57
CA GLU A 221 -12.87 -6.22 6.59
C GLU A 221 -14.19 -6.87 6.23
N ASN A 222 -14.90 -7.37 7.21
CA ASN A 222 -16.28 -7.80 6.97
C ASN A 222 -17.16 -6.56 6.77
N ALA A 223 -17.67 -6.38 5.54
CA ALA A 223 -18.43 -5.20 5.14
C ALA A 223 -19.81 -5.06 5.78
N ASP A 224 -20.38 -6.14 6.27
CA ASP A 224 -21.75 -6.11 6.79
C ASP A 224 -21.88 -5.35 8.13
N THR A 225 -20.75 -5.13 8.76
CA THR A 225 -20.70 -4.32 10.00
C THR A 225 -19.32 -3.65 10.07
N GLN A 226 -19.27 -2.36 10.24
CA GLN A 226 -18.02 -1.62 10.56
C GLN A 226 -17.38 -2.12 11.90
N SER A 227 -17.98 -3.07 12.53
CA SER A 227 -17.48 -3.82 13.68
C SER A 227 -17.74 -5.31 13.42
N GLY A 228 -16.74 -6.15 13.45
CA GLY A 228 -16.92 -7.55 13.16
C GLY A 228 -15.62 -8.34 13.24
N THR A 229 -15.20 -8.87 12.11
CA THR A 229 -13.98 -9.66 12.00
C THR A 229 -13.15 -9.21 10.81
N VAL A 230 -11.84 -9.35 10.90
CA VAL A 230 -10.97 -9.40 9.72
C VAL A 230 -11.00 -10.83 9.20
N THR A 231 -11.17 -10.97 7.89
CA THR A 231 -11.21 -12.27 7.23
C THR A 231 -10.14 -12.36 6.15
N VAL A 232 -9.71 -13.58 5.84
CA VAL A 232 -8.82 -13.88 4.73
C VAL A 232 -9.50 -14.82 3.74
N ARG A 233 -9.41 -14.51 2.47
CA ARG A 233 -9.74 -15.43 1.37
C ARG A 233 -8.46 -15.94 0.75
N ILE A 234 -8.46 -17.22 0.40
CA ILE A 234 -7.29 -17.93 -0.09
C ILE A 234 -7.64 -18.61 -1.41
N SER A 235 -6.76 -18.44 -2.40
CA SER A 235 -6.73 -19.26 -3.61
C SER A 235 -5.41 -20.01 -3.64
N ASP A 236 -5.43 -21.30 -3.93
CA ASP A 236 -4.26 -22.15 -4.17
C ASP A 236 -4.04 -22.44 -5.67
N GLU A 237 -4.84 -21.77 -6.52
CA GLU A 237 -4.85 -21.93 -7.98
C GLU A 237 -4.50 -20.59 -8.70
N TYR A 238 -3.52 -19.84 -8.20
CA TYR A 238 -3.06 -18.59 -8.79
C TYR A 238 -4.16 -17.51 -8.91
N GLY A 239 -5.10 -17.47 -7.99
CA GLY A 239 -6.20 -16.49 -8.03
C GLY A 239 -7.09 -16.57 -9.28
N ARG A 240 -6.95 -17.63 -10.07
CA ARG A 240 -7.76 -17.88 -11.26
C ARG A 240 -9.23 -18.04 -10.88
N GLY A 241 -10.12 -17.66 -11.77
CA GLY A 241 -11.55 -17.82 -11.54
C GLY A 241 -12.37 -16.70 -12.15
N THR A 242 -13.67 -16.82 -11.98
CA THR A 242 -14.67 -15.87 -12.48
C THR A 242 -15.48 -15.22 -11.36
N GLY A 243 -15.10 -15.48 -10.11
CA GLY A 243 -15.77 -14.96 -8.92
C GLY A 243 -15.52 -15.80 -7.68
N PHE A 244 -15.82 -15.26 -6.51
CA PHE A 244 -15.62 -15.93 -5.21
C PHE A 244 -16.55 -17.14 -4.98
N GLY A 245 -17.42 -17.48 -5.91
CA GLY A 245 -18.35 -18.59 -5.82
C GLY A 245 -18.06 -19.76 -6.77
N ASP A 246 -17.01 -19.68 -7.58
CA ASP A 246 -16.70 -20.68 -8.59
C ASP A 246 -15.83 -21.85 -8.10
N GLY A 247 -15.32 -21.74 -6.86
CA GLY A 247 -14.54 -22.78 -6.20
C GLY A 247 -13.03 -22.58 -6.26
N THR A 248 -12.53 -21.60 -7.00
CA THR A 248 -11.09 -21.25 -7.04
C THR A 248 -10.65 -20.43 -5.83
N TRP A 249 -11.58 -19.73 -5.21
CA TRP A 249 -11.37 -19.04 -3.94
C TRP A 249 -12.11 -19.77 -2.81
N GLY A 250 -11.40 -19.99 -1.72
CA GLY A 250 -11.98 -20.51 -0.49
C GLY A 250 -13.03 -19.59 0.13
N ALA A 251 -13.84 -20.15 1.02
CA ALA A 251 -14.70 -19.34 1.88
C ALA A 251 -13.84 -18.40 2.74
N PRO A 252 -14.35 -17.22 3.16
CA PRO A 252 -13.63 -16.34 4.07
C PRO A 252 -13.36 -17.05 5.39
N ILE A 253 -12.16 -16.91 5.90
CA ILE A 253 -11.68 -17.45 7.18
C ILE A 253 -11.54 -16.30 8.15
N ASP A 254 -12.21 -16.36 9.30
CA ASP A 254 -12.07 -15.34 10.35
C ASP A 254 -10.66 -15.46 10.96
N VAL A 255 -9.90 -14.37 10.96
CA VAL A 255 -8.55 -14.32 11.51
C VAL A 255 -8.47 -13.56 12.84
N GLY A 256 -9.45 -12.73 13.14
CA GLY A 256 -9.52 -12.05 14.42
C GLY A 256 -10.64 -11.00 14.50
N PRO A 257 -10.97 -10.57 15.73
CA PRO A 257 -11.96 -9.55 15.93
C PRO A 257 -11.47 -8.19 15.44
N ARG A 258 -12.39 -7.40 14.92
CA ARG A 258 -12.25 -5.97 14.77
C ARG A 258 -13.33 -5.30 15.58
N GLU A 259 -12.94 -4.68 16.67
CA GLU A 259 -13.82 -3.99 17.58
C GLU A 259 -13.79 -2.49 17.30
N GLY A 260 -14.95 -1.85 17.27
CA GLY A 260 -15.05 -0.44 17.01
C GLY A 260 -14.88 -0.05 15.53
N ASN A 261 -15.04 1.24 15.27
CA ASN A 261 -14.95 1.84 13.94
C ASN A 261 -13.66 2.67 13.87
N CYS A 262 -12.53 2.02 13.63
CA CYS A 262 -11.30 2.73 13.31
C CYS A 262 -11.49 3.42 11.95
N PRO A 263 -11.30 4.73 11.85
CA PRO A 263 -11.15 5.33 10.54
C PRO A 263 -9.94 4.69 9.84
N GLU A 264 -10.11 4.35 8.58
CA GLU A 264 -9.03 3.97 7.66
C GLU A 264 -8.07 2.87 8.12
N GLY A 265 -8.60 1.79 8.65
CA GLY A 265 -7.81 0.63 9.07
C GLY A 265 -7.81 -0.47 8.02
N TYR A 266 -6.84 -0.48 7.10
CA TYR A 266 -6.66 -1.61 6.19
C TYR A 266 -6.16 -2.84 6.96
N PRO A 267 -6.75 -4.03 6.77
CA PRO A 267 -6.06 -5.26 7.11
C PRO A 267 -5.00 -5.54 6.05
N VAL A 268 -3.74 -5.50 6.44
CA VAL A 268 -2.62 -5.77 5.54
C VAL A 268 -2.21 -7.23 5.65
N VAL A 269 -2.20 -7.95 4.52
CA VAL A 269 -1.74 -9.33 4.43
C VAL A 269 -0.39 -9.41 3.75
N ASN A 270 0.48 -10.28 4.29
CA ASN A 270 1.73 -10.67 3.65
C ASN A 270 1.99 -12.17 3.87
N ASN A 271 2.77 -12.79 3.00
CA ASN A 271 3.06 -14.21 3.06
C ASN A 271 4.47 -14.54 2.56
N ASN A 272 4.94 -15.75 2.84
CA ASN A 272 6.17 -16.30 2.28
C ASN A 272 5.93 -17.59 1.48
N GLU A 273 7.00 -18.12 0.89
CA GLU A 273 6.96 -19.37 0.13
C GLU A 273 6.75 -20.61 1.00
N GLY A 274 7.10 -20.54 2.28
CA GLY A 274 6.95 -21.63 3.25
C GLY A 274 5.52 -21.88 3.72
N GLY A 275 4.59 -20.99 3.38
CA GLY A 275 3.19 -21.08 3.80
C GLY A 275 2.89 -20.31 5.08
N THR A 276 3.82 -19.50 5.55
CA THR A 276 3.56 -18.52 6.59
C THR A 276 2.80 -17.34 6.01
N VAL A 277 1.71 -16.98 6.66
CA VAL A 277 0.85 -15.86 6.30
C VAL A 277 0.57 -15.02 7.52
N ALA A 278 0.75 -13.72 7.44
CA ALA A 278 0.40 -12.79 8.50
C ALA A 278 -0.59 -11.74 8.04
N VAL A 279 -1.42 -11.29 8.97
CA VAL A 279 -2.35 -10.17 8.79
C VAL A 279 -2.21 -9.23 9.96
N VAL A 280 -2.16 -7.94 9.68
CA VAL A 280 -2.10 -6.90 10.69
C VAL A 280 -3.18 -5.85 10.42
N TRP A 281 -3.78 -5.29 11.49
CA TRP A 281 -4.78 -4.24 11.38
C TRP A 281 -4.82 -3.37 12.63
N ALA A 282 -5.28 -2.15 12.47
CA ALA A 282 -5.62 -1.30 13.61
C ALA A 282 -7.02 -1.67 14.14
N ASP A 283 -7.18 -1.65 15.45
CA ASP A 283 -8.42 -1.96 16.16
C ASP A 283 -8.73 -0.86 17.18
N CYS A 284 -10.00 -0.49 17.31
CA CYS A 284 -10.46 0.61 18.17
C CYS A 284 -11.50 0.12 19.19
N PRO A 285 -11.12 -0.73 20.15
CA PRO A 285 -12.08 -1.35 21.06
C PRO A 285 -12.84 -0.34 21.93
N ASN A 286 -12.28 0.86 22.10
CA ASN A 286 -12.89 1.96 22.86
C ASN A 286 -13.50 3.06 21.96
N GLY A 287 -13.67 2.78 20.66
CA GLY A 287 -14.09 3.77 19.66
C GLY A 287 -12.94 4.61 19.12
N SER A 288 -13.26 5.59 18.27
CA SER A 288 -12.24 6.40 17.57
C SER A 288 -11.46 7.35 18.50
N THR A 289 -11.91 7.59 19.70
CA THR A 289 -11.32 8.52 20.67
C THR A 289 -10.51 7.84 21.78
N GLY A 290 -10.50 6.51 21.82
CA GLY A 290 -9.72 5.77 22.83
C GLY A 290 -8.33 5.36 22.29
N PRO A 291 -7.50 4.72 23.13
CA PRO A 291 -6.29 4.08 22.63
C PRO A 291 -6.65 3.07 21.54
N TRP A 292 -5.92 3.13 20.45
CA TRP A 292 -6.04 2.16 19.37
C TRP A 292 -5.04 1.03 19.59
N GLU A 293 -5.40 -0.12 19.10
CA GLU A 293 -4.59 -1.32 19.22
C GLU A 293 -4.12 -1.79 17.85
N ILE A 294 -2.92 -2.38 17.81
CA ILE A 294 -2.48 -3.14 16.65
C ILE A 294 -2.75 -4.61 16.93
N ARG A 295 -3.58 -5.21 16.10
CA ARG A 295 -3.84 -6.66 16.09
C ARG A 295 -2.97 -7.33 15.04
N PHE A 296 -2.46 -8.48 15.39
CA PHE A 296 -1.62 -9.30 14.54
C PHE A 296 -2.12 -10.74 14.56
N ALA A 297 -2.27 -11.32 13.38
CA ALA A 297 -2.62 -12.72 13.19
C ALA A 297 -1.57 -13.41 12.33
N ILE A 298 -1.23 -14.66 12.66
CA ILE A 298 -0.28 -15.45 11.88
C ILE A 298 -0.76 -16.90 11.73
N SER A 299 -0.46 -17.46 10.59
CA SER A 299 -0.63 -18.87 10.24
C SER A 299 0.67 -19.42 9.70
N TYR A 300 1.01 -20.67 10.02
CA TYR A 300 2.18 -21.41 9.51
C TYR A 300 1.78 -22.59 8.60
N ASP A 301 0.54 -22.63 8.17
CA ASP A 301 -0.02 -23.72 7.39
C ASP A 301 -0.94 -23.23 6.25
N TYR A 302 -0.43 -22.24 5.50
CA TYR A 302 -1.11 -21.64 4.34
C TYR A 302 -2.45 -21.00 4.68
N GLY A 303 -2.60 -20.46 5.90
CA GLY A 303 -3.82 -19.80 6.33
C GLY A 303 -4.91 -20.75 6.85
N THR A 304 -4.60 -22.02 7.13
CA THR A 304 -5.58 -22.98 7.65
C THR A 304 -5.91 -22.75 9.12
N ASN A 305 -4.88 -22.53 9.96
CA ASN A 305 -5.02 -22.25 11.38
C ASN A 305 -4.34 -20.93 11.73
N TRP A 306 -4.99 -20.14 12.58
CA TRP A 306 -4.53 -18.80 12.94
C TRP A 306 -4.34 -18.64 14.44
N SER A 307 -3.28 -17.93 14.82
CA SER A 307 -3.07 -17.37 16.16
C SER A 307 -3.17 -15.86 16.07
N THR A 308 -3.93 -15.23 16.99
CA THR A 308 -4.19 -13.79 16.95
C THR A 308 -4.05 -13.17 18.32
N TRP A 309 -3.30 -12.05 18.40
CA TRP A 309 -3.13 -11.30 19.67
C TRP A 309 -2.89 -9.81 19.42
N ASN A 310 -2.98 -9.05 20.49
CA ASN A 310 -2.64 -7.62 20.50
C ASN A 310 -1.12 -7.47 20.59
N VAL A 311 -0.54 -6.66 19.72
CA VAL A 311 0.89 -6.32 19.67
C VAL A 311 1.17 -4.85 19.92
N SER A 312 0.19 -4.11 20.42
CA SER A 312 0.30 -2.67 20.69
C SER A 312 1.49 -2.34 21.58
N HIS A 313 2.14 -1.21 21.31
CA HIS A 313 3.37 -0.78 21.95
C HIS A 313 3.21 0.47 22.82
N ILE A 314 2.37 1.39 22.40
CA ILE A 314 2.18 2.69 23.05
C ILE A 314 0.77 2.83 23.61
N ASN A 315 0.59 3.75 24.55
CA ASN A 315 -0.73 4.10 25.06
C ASN A 315 -1.25 5.34 24.33
N GLY A 316 -1.74 5.14 23.11
CA GLY A 316 -2.15 6.23 22.25
C GLY A 316 -2.82 5.73 20.98
N ILE A 317 -2.68 6.51 19.93
CA ILE A 317 -3.18 6.13 18.60
C ILE A 317 -2.07 5.36 17.87
N GLN A 318 -2.41 4.22 17.33
CA GLN A 318 -1.55 3.37 16.51
C GLN A 318 -2.32 3.02 15.24
N MET A 319 -1.80 3.46 14.08
CA MET A 319 -2.53 3.35 12.81
C MET A 319 -1.63 2.90 11.66
N TYR A 320 -2.27 2.52 10.57
CA TYR A 320 -1.63 2.10 9.32
C TYR A 320 -0.53 1.04 9.53
N PRO A 321 -0.82 -0.06 10.24
CA PRO A 321 0.19 -1.10 10.41
C PRO A 321 0.49 -1.78 9.07
N PHE A 322 1.77 -2.07 8.84
CA PHE A 322 2.21 -2.84 7.68
C PHE A 322 3.11 -4.00 8.12
N VAL A 323 3.02 -5.13 7.42
CA VAL A 323 3.75 -6.37 7.73
C VAL A 323 4.46 -6.91 6.51
N SER A 324 5.68 -7.44 6.71
CA SER A 324 6.41 -8.22 5.71
C SER A 324 7.00 -9.48 6.34
N ILE A 325 7.11 -10.54 5.55
CA ILE A 325 7.60 -11.86 5.99
C ILE A 325 8.72 -12.33 5.06
N SER A 326 9.84 -12.79 5.62
CA SER A 326 10.88 -13.47 4.86
C SER A 326 10.57 -14.97 4.69
N ASP A 327 11.28 -15.63 3.76
CA ASP A 327 11.17 -17.08 3.59
C ASP A 327 11.64 -17.90 4.80
N GLU A 328 12.39 -17.28 5.72
CA GLU A 328 12.84 -17.88 6.96
C GLU A 328 11.96 -17.54 8.17
N ASP A 329 10.71 -17.07 7.94
CA ASP A 329 9.74 -16.67 8.97
C ASP A 329 10.22 -15.51 9.88
N LEU A 330 11.10 -14.65 9.41
CA LEU A 330 11.30 -13.35 10.03
C LEU A 330 10.11 -12.47 9.64
N VAL A 331 9.42 -11.95 10.62
CA VAL A 331 8.29 -11.04 10.43
C VAL A 331 8.70 -9.65 10.87
N SER A 332 8.58 -8.67 10.01
CA SER A 332 8.72 -7.24 10.33
C SER A 332 7.35 -6.58 10.37
N LEU A 333 7.17 -5.66 11.30
CA LEU A 333 5.95 -4.90 11.48
C LEU A 333 6.31 -3.43 11.75
N ALA A 334 5.60 -2.52 11.11
CA ALA A 334 5.74 -1.09 11.36
C ALA A 334 4.35 -0.43 11.43
N PHE A 335 4.25 0.71 12.11
CA PHE A 335 3.01 1.49 12.23
C PHE A 335 3.32 2.93 12.61
N TYR A 336 2.41 3.83 12.32
CA TYR A 336 2.45 5.20 12.83
C TYR A 336 1.85 5.25 14.22
N GLY A 337 2.49 5.99 15.11
CA GLY A 337 2.07 6.08 16.50
C GLY A 337 2.19 7.47 17.08
N LEU A 338 1.16 7.85 17.83
CA LEU A 338 1.10 9.04 18.69
C LEU A 338 0.90 8.56 20.13
N ASP A 339 1.90 8.76 21.00
CA ASP A 339 1.83 8.35 22.41
C ASP A 339 1.24 9.47 23.27
N PHE A 340 0.23 9.16 24.06
CA PHE A 340 -0.37 10.11 24.98
C PHE A 340 0.46 10.19 26.27
N ASP A 341 1.32 11.19 26.38
CA ASP A 341 2.27 11.38 27.48
C ASP A 341 1.60 11.54 28.87
N ASP A 342 0.36 11.96 28.95
CA ASP A 342 -0.35 12.33 30.16
C ASP A 342 -1.44 11.32 30.60
N GLY A 343 -1.58 10.21 29.88
CA GLY A 343 -2.63 9.24 30.10
C GLY A 343 -4.02 9.79 29.75
N GLY A 344 -4.08 10.82 28.93
CA GLY A 344 -5.32 11.34 28.34
C GLY A 344 -6.00 10.24 27.54
N LEU A 345 -7.14 9.78 28.02
CA LEU A 345 -7.93 8.73 27.36
C LEU A 345 -8.98 9.32 26.42
N ASP A 346 -8.94 10.62 26.20
CA ASP A 346 -9.98 11.33 25.45
C ASP A 346 -9.74 11.34 23.94
N GLY A 347 -8.57 10.87 23.47
CA GLY A 347 -8.31 10.69 22.04
C GLY A 347 -8.35 11.96 21.21
N ASP A 348 -8.33 13.11 21.88
CA ASP A 348 -8.23 14.39 21.21
C ASP A 348 -6.75 14.65 20.85
N TYR A 349 -6.50 15.05 19.62
CA TYR A 349 -5.19 15.54 19.21
C TYR A 349 -4.87 16.85 19.92
N VAL A 350 -3.65 16.98 20.43
CA VAL A 350 -3.19 18.20 21.10
C VAL A 350 -2.10 18.86 20.27
N GLU A 351 -2.20 20.16 20.02
CA GLU A 351 -1.17 20.91 19.29
C GLU A 351 0.22 20.69 19.88
N GLY A 352 1.17 20.28 19.02
CA GLY A 352 2.54 20.00 19.39
C GLY A 352 2.84 18.56 19.74
N GLU A 353 1.88 17.66 19.77
CA GLU A 353 2.12 16.22 19.86
C GLU A 353 2.81 15.71 18.59
N GLU A 354 3.65 14.69 18.75
CA GLU A 354 4.54 14.20 17.70
C GLU A 354 4.18 12.78 17.29
N TRP A 355 3.97 12.56 16.00
CA TRP A 355 3.80 11.24 15.40
C TRP A 355 5.15 10.64 15.04
N PHE A 356 5.35 9.38 15.37
CA PHE A 356 6.54 8.63 15.03
C PHE A 356 6.24 7.35 14.26
N LEU A 357 7.23 6.91 13.48
CA LEU A 357 7.25 5.59 12.87
C LEU A 357 7.84 4.59 13.86
N TYR A 358 7.05 3.62 14.28
CA TYR A 358 7.49 2.50 15.09
C TYR A 358 7.72 1.28 14.23
N ALA A 359 8.80 0.55 14.48
CA ALA A 359 9.12 -0.66 13.75
C ALA A 359 9.75 -1.71 14.65
N GLY A 360 9.49 -2.98 14.36
CA GLY A 360 10.05 -4.12 15.05
C GLY A 360 10.08 -5.36 14.16
N ALA A 361 10.90 -6.32 14.51
CA ALA A 361 10.94 -7.61 13.83
C ALA A 361 11.06 -8.74 14.84
N LEU A 362 10.45 -9.89 14.51
CA LEU A 362 10.45 -11.07 15.37
C LEU A 362 10.57 -12.34 14.52
N GLN A 363 11.48 -13.21 14.92
CA GLN A 363 11.67 -14.50 14.25
C GLN A 363 10.61 -15.50 14.70
N THR A 364 9.86 -16.05 13.76
CA THR A 364 8.84 -17.09 13.99
C THR A 364 7.93 -16.77 15.18
N PRO A 365 7.20 -15.62 15.13
CA PRO A 365 6.39 -15.16 16.26
C PRO A 365 5.29 -16.16 16.64
N VAL A 366 5.08 -16.33 17.93
CA VAL A 366 3.99 -17.14 18.47
C VAL A 366 3.07 -16.30 19.36
N GLU A 367 1.84 -16.78 19.58
CA GLU A 367 0.85 -16.07 20.38
C GLU A 367 1.39 -15.68 21.75
N GLY A 368 1.31 -14.40 22.06
CA GLY A 368 1.77 -13.81 23.32
C GLY A 368 3.21 -13.34 23.32
N ASP A 369 3.95 -13.49 22.23
CA ASP A 369 5.27 -12.90 22.10
C ASP A 369 5.20 -11.37 22.19
N SER A 370 6.20 -10.80 22.87
CA SER A 370 6.37 -9.35 22.99
C SER A 370 7.24 -8.82 21.84
N TRP A 371 6.76 -7.82 21.17
CA TRP A 371 7.51 -7.11 20.15
C TRP A 371 8.36 -5.99 20.78
N ASP A 372 9.62 -5.90 20.40
CA ASP A 372 10.52 -4.81 20.80
C ASP A 372 10.50 -3.70 19.72
N PHE A 373 9.40 -2.96 19.67
CA PHE A 373 9.29 -1.83 18.74
C PHE A 373 10.23 -0.69 19.14
N LYS A 374 10.79 -0.05 18.13
CA LYS A 374 11.63 1.14 18.27
C LYS A 374 11.10 2.22 17.34
N ILE A 375 11.36 3.47 17.69
CA ILE A 375 11.21 4.57 16.76
C ILE A 375 12.24 4.37 15.65
N ALA A 376 11.76 4.20 14.42
CA ALA A 376 12.58 3.89 13.26
C ALA A 376 13.33 5.12 12.74
N ASP A 377 12.72 6.30 12.86
CA ASP A 377 13.35 7.60 12.58
C ASP A 377 13.22 8.49 13.82
N PRO A 378 14.32 9.05 14.35
CA PRO A 378 14.27 9.93 15.53
C PRO A 378 13.55 11.26 15.27
N GLU A 379 13.41 11.67 14.01
CA GLU A 379 12.63 12.85 13.63
C GLU A 379 11.15 12.47 13.58
N PRO A 380 10.25 13.33 14.07
CA PRO A 380 8.82 13.03 13.99
C PRO A 380 8.34 13.00 12.54
N LEU A 381 7.38 12.13 12.26
CA LEU A 381 6.71 12.10 10.95
C LEU A 381 5.88 13.36 10.71
N HIS A 382 5.24 13.80 11.76
CA HIS A 382 4.34 14.94 11.77
C HIS A 382 4.22 15.49 13.19
N VAL A 383 3.95 16.79 13.30
CA VAL A 383 3.63 17.47 14.57
C VAL A 383 2.20 17.99 14.47
N VAL A 384 1.35 17.58 15.40
CA VAL A 384 -0.05 17.99 15.43
C VAL A 384 -0.19 19.51 15.44
N THR A 385 -0.96 20.05 14.53
CA THR A 385 -1.21 21.47 14.38
C THR A 385 -2.45 21.92 15.17
N ALA A 386 -2.56 23.21 15.45
CA ALA A 386 -3.76 23.80 16.07
C ALA A 386 -5.03 23.56 15.25
N TYR A 387 -4.92 23.37 13.94
CA TYR A 387 -6.06 23.03 13.09
C TYR A 387 -6.52 21.58 13.33
N GLU A 388 -5.59 20.65 13.40
CA GLU A 388 -5.88 19.23 13.65
C GLU A 388 -6.43 19.01 15.07
N GLU A 389 -5.91 19.71 16.06
CA GLU A 389 -6.51 19.75 17.41
C GLU A 389 -7.97 20.18 17.36
N GLN A 390 -8.29 21.19 16.57
CA GLN A 390 -9.65 21.69 16.46
C GLN A 390 -10.56 20.82 15.60
N SER A 391 -10.06 20.22 14.52
CA SER A 391 -10.83 19.42 13.57
C SER A 391 -10.97 17.96 13.99
N GLY A 392 -10.02 17.44 14.77
CA GLY A 392 -9.93 16.02 15.10
C GLY A 392 -9.50 15.14 13.91
N ASP A 393 -8.80 15.72 12.94
CA ASP A 393 -8.48 15.07 11.68
C ASP A 393 -7.00 15.28 11.29
N VAL A 394 -6.25 14.21 11.13
CA VAL A 394 -4.82 14.22 10.77
C VAL A 394 -4.64 13.76 9.33
N HIS A 395 -5.01 14.60 8.39
CA HIS A 395 -4.78 14.32 6.96
C HIS A 395 -3.30 14.28 6.55
N ALA A 396 -2.42 14.82 7.35
CA ALA A 396 -1.00 14.93 7.02
C ALA A 396 -0.26 13.59 6.93
N LEU A 397 -0.79 12.54 7.53
CA LEU A 397 -0.18 11.20 7.50
C LEU A 397 -0.65 10.34 6.33
N HIS A 398 -1.69 10.78 5.61
CA HIS A 398 -2.34 10.02 4.55
C HIS A 398 -2.73 8.59 4.97
N ASP A 399 -2.91 7.68 4.02
CA ASP A 399 -3.65 6.44 4.28
C ASP A 399 -2.79 5.22 4.57
N PHE A 400 -1.55 5.16 4.06
CA PHE A 400 -0.69 3.98 4.20
C PHE A 400 0.79 4.26 3.92
N PHE A 401 1.61 3.29 4.23
CA PHE A 401 3.01 3.17 3.87
C PHE A 401 3.34 1.68 3.73
N GLU A 402 4.52 1.32 3.27
CA GLU A 402 4.88 -0.07 3.08
C GLU A 402 6.22 -0.45 3.65
N THR A 403 6.35 -1.75 3.93
CA THR A 403 7.60 -2.39 4.35
C THR A 403 7.99 -3.52 3.42
N VAL A 404 9.28 -3.80 3.32
CA VAL A 404 9.81 -4.95 2.61
C VAL A 404 10.97 -5.57 3.38
N LEU A 405 11.07 -6.90 3.38
CA LEU A 405 12.23 -7.61 3.92
C LEU A 405 13.25 -7.89 2.82
N SER A 406 14.53 -7.78 3.17
CA SER A 406 15.62 -8.17 2.28
C SER A 406 15.54 -9.66 1.92
N PRO A 407 15.98 -10.07 0.72
CA PRO A 407 15.93 -11.48 0.32
C PRO A 407 16.66 -12.43 1.27
N ASP A 408 17.68 -11.94 1.96
CA ASP A 408 18.45 -12.69 2.95
C ASP A 408 17.92 -12.58 4.39
N GLY A 409 16.81 -11.85 4.59
CA GLY A 409 16.17 -11.66 5.89
C GLY A 409 17.01 -10.90 6.93
N THR A 410 18.06 -10.19 6.52
CA THR A 410 18.99 -9.54 7.47
C THR A 410 18.61 -8.11 7.81
N TRP A 411 17.78 -7.46 7.01
CA TRP A 411 17.25 -6.12 7.24
C TRP A 411 15.86 -5.97 6.60
N PHE A 412 15.13 -4.96 7.01
CA PHE A 412 13.90 -4.55 6.35
C PHE A 412 13.94 -3.07 6.00
N GLY A 413 13.33 -2.74 4.88
CA GLY A 413 13.13 -1.38 4.40
C GLY A 413 11.71 -0.90 4.70
N ILE A 414 11.56 0.39 4.95
CA ILE A 414 10.27 1.04 5.14
C ILE A 414 10.25 2.26 4.22
N ALA A 415 9.28 2.32 3.33
CA ALA A 415 8.95 3.53 2.60
C ALA A 415 7.86 4.25 3.38
N TYR A 416 8.11 5.46 3.82
CA TYR A 416 7.18 6.24 4.65
C TYR A 416 7.21 7.71 4.28
N GLN A 417 6.19 8.41 4.66
CA GLN A 417 6.07 9.86 4.51
C GLN A 417 6.53 10.58 5.77
N GLN A 418 7.20 11.70 5.57
CA GLN A 418 7.54 12.65 6.62
C GLN A 418 7.05 14.04 6.22
N ASN A 419 6.23 14.64 7.06
CA ASN A 419 5.65 15.95 6.83
C ASN A 419 6.08 16.91 7.94
N LEU A 420 7.20 17.60 7.70
CA LEU A 420 7.83 18.55 8.63
C LEU A 420 7.54 19.98 8.23
#